data_ba94cd7713109a1941d54e1eb10020a7
#
_entry.id   ba94cd7713109a1941d54e1eb10020a7
#
_cell.length_a   1.000
_cell.length_b   1.000
_cell.length_c   1.000
_cell.angle_alpha   90.00
_cell.angle_beta   90.00
_cell.angle_gamma   90.00
#
_symmetry.space_group_name_H-M   'P 1'
#
loop_
_entity.id
_entity.type
_entity.pdbx_description
1 polymer ?
#
loop_
_entity_poly.entity_id
_entity_poly.type
_entity_poly.pdbx_seq_one_letter_code
_entity_poly.pdbx_strand_id
1 'polypeptide(L)'
;MTVFDIPIAELNGRADLLSRHRGRTLLIVNVASRCALAGQYAGLETLAHRHREDGLSVIAVPCNQFGEQEPGTAEEIADFCSARQISFPFTEKTDVNGADRHPLYTALTPFADAEGHTGDVRWNFEKFLVSPAGTCVGRFGPTVDPQDPELLRAVRAQVQ
;
A
#
# COMPACT_ATOMS: atom_id res chain seq x y z
N MET A 1 18.83 6.79 -4.44
CA MET A 1 17.64 6.07 -4.94
C MET A 1 16.52 6.16 -3.93
N THR A 2 15.33 6.48 -4.38
CA THR A 2 14.16 6.58 -3.52
C THR A 2 13.12 5.53 -3.91
N VAL A 3 12.06 5.42 -3.12
CA VAL A 3 10.94 4.51 -3.43
C VAL A 3 10.37 4.80 -4.83
N PHE A 4 10.34 6.07 -5.24
CA PHE A 4 9.81 6.45 -6.56
C PHE A 4 10.63 5.91 -7.73
N ASP A 5 11.88 5.53 -7.50
CA ASP A 5 12.77 5.00 -8.55
C ASP A 5 12.62 3.48 -8.74
N ILE A 6 11.85 2.82 -7.89
CA ILE A 6 11.67 1.37 -7.94
C ILE A 6 10.62 1.04 -9.01
N PRO A 7 10.99 0.25 -10.05
CA PRO A 7 10.04 -0.12 -11.09
C PRO A 7 9.02 -1.13 -10.57
N ILE A 8 7.76 -0.82 -10.76
CA ILE A 8 6.65 -1.75 -10.52
C ILE A 8 5.51 -1.35 -11.45
N ALA A 9 4.91 -2.33 -12.12
CA ALA A 9 3.80 -2.08 -13.03
C ALA A 9 2.51 -1.90 -12.26
N GLU A 10 1.60 -1.14 -12.86
CA GLU A 10 0.21 -1.06 -12.44
C GLU A 10 -0.52 -2.34 -12.82
N LEU A 11 -1.64 -2.63 -12.18
CA LEU A 11 -2.43 -3.84 -12.42
C LEU A 11 -2.81 -4.03 -13.90
N ASN A 12 -3.03 -2.93 -14.63
CA ASN A 12 -3.34 -2.95 -16.06
C ASN A 12 -2.11 -3.12 -16.97
N GLY A 13 -0.93 -3.30 -16.39
CA GLY A 13 0.33 -3.48 -17.13
C GLY A 13 1.09 -2.20 -17.41
N ARG A 14 0.54 -1.02 -17.11
CA ARG A 14 1.25 0.25 -17.34
C ARG A 14 2.46 0.33 -16.42
N ALA A 15 3.64 0.61 -16.99
CA ALA A 15 4.90 0.61 -16.25
C ALA A 15 5.04 1.80 -15.29
N ASP A 16 5.95 1.65 -14.32
CA ASP A 16 6.48 2.73 -13.49
C ASP A 16 5.40 3.48 -12.69
N LEU A 17 4.55 2.72 -12.00
CA LEU A 17 3.47 3.31 -11.19
C LEU A 17 4.02 4.32 -10.17
N LEU A 18 5.08 3.96 -9.44
CA LEU A 18 5.58 4.80 -8.35
C LEU A 18 6.18 6.11 -8.86
N SER A 19 6.90 6.07 -9.99
CA SER A 19 7.52 7.28 -10.52
C SER A 19 6.49 8.33 -10.95
N ARG A 20 5.29 7.90 -11.31
CA ARG A 20 4.18 8.82 -11.65
C ARG A 20 3.60 9.54 -10.43
N HIS A 21 3.95 9.09 -9.23
CA HIS A 21 3.51 9.70 -7.98
C HIS A 21 4.63 10.46 -7.26
N ARG A 22 5.75 10.70 -7.97
CA ARG A 22 6.92 11.39 -7.41
C ARG A 22 6.53 12.73 -6.81
N GLY A 23 7.04 13.01 -5.61
CA GLY A 23 6.73 14.24 -4.88
C GLY A 23 5.47 14.18 -4.03
N ARG A 24 4.74 13.08 -4.07
CA ARG A 24 3.53 12.88 -3.25
C ARG A 24 3.86 12.01 -2.04
N THR A 25 3.06 12.13 -1.00
CA THR A 25 3.10 11.20 0.13
C THR A 25 2.40 9.90 -0.29
N LEU A 26 3.03 8.75 -0.03
CA LEU A 26 2.44 7.46 -0.38
C LEU A 26 2.05 6.69 0.88
N LEU A 27 0.86 6.09 0.88
CA LEU A 27 0.50 5.04 1.81
C LEU A 27 0.43 3.75 1.03
N ILE A 28 1.40 2.86 1.24
CA ILE A 28 1.54 1.61 0.50
C ILE A 28 1.00 0.48 1.36
N VAL A 29 0.03 -0.26 0.82
CA VAL A 29 -0.73 -1.28 1.56
C VAL A 29 -0.77 -2.56 0.74
N ASN A 30 -0.29 -3.67 1.30
CA ASN A 30 -0.49 -4.98 0.66
C ASN A 30 -1.91 -5.45 0.93
N VAL A 31 -2.60 -5.88 -0.11
CA VAL A 31 -4.04 -6.12 -0.04
C VAL A 31 -4.43 -7.50 -0.54
N ALA A 32 -5.61 -7.95 -0.09
CA ALA A 32 -6.25 -9.17 -0.58
C ALA A 32 -7.75 -9.00 -0.51
N SER A 33 -8.45 -9.45 -1.56
CA SER A 33 -9.90 -9.27 -1.68
C SER A 33 -10.72 -10.22 -0.82
N ARG A 34 -10.14 -11.39 -0.45
CA ARG A 34 -10.83 -12.43 0.33
C ARG A 34 -10.43 -12.45 1.80
N CYS A 35 -9.75 -11.42 2.27
CA CYS A 35 -9.32 -11.30 3.65
C CYS A 35 -10.46 -10.81 4.54
N ALA A 36 -10.51 -11.29 5.80
CA ALA A 36 -11.43 -10.75 6.79
C ALA A 36 -11.22 -9.26 7.04
N LEU A 37 -10.01 -8.74 6.77
CA LEU A 37 -9.68 -7.32 6.90
C LEU A 37 -10.06 -6.49 5.67
N ALA A 38 -10.67 -7.09 4.65
CA ALA A 38 -11.04 -6.38 3.41
C ALA A 38 -12.03 -5.22 3.65
N GLY A 39 -12.69 -5.19 4.80
CA GLY A 39 -13.48 -4.02 5.21
C GLY A 39 -12.66 -2.73 5.29
N GLN A 40 -11.34 -2.83 5.43
CA GLN A 40 -10.45 -1.66 5.44
C GLN A 40 -10.39 -0.94 4.09
N TYR A 41 -10.80 -1.56 3.00
CA TYR A 41 -10.85 -0.89 1.69
C TYR A 41 -11.68 0.39 1.72
N ALA A 42 -12.81 0.37 2.40
CA ALA A 42 -13.67 1.56 2.51
C ALA A 42 -12.95 2.72 3.22
N GLY A 43 -12.26 2.42 4.32
CA GLY A 43 -11.49 3.42 5.06
C GLY A 43 -10.30 3.95 4.27
N LEU A 44 -9.63 3.07 3.51
CA LEU A 44 -8.53 3.49 2.63
C LEU A 44 -9.04 4.41 1.51
N GLU A 45 -10.21 4.09 0.94
CA GLU A 45 -10.79 4.94 -0.10
C GLU A 45 -11.18 6.31 0.46
N THR A 46 -11.78 6.34 1.65
CA THR A 46 -12.08 7.60 2.34
C THR A 46 -10.82 8.43 2.56
N LEU A 47 -9.75 7.81 3.03
CA LEU A 47 -8.47 8.47 3.26
C LEU A 47 -7.87 9.01 1.96
N ALA A 48 -7.87 8.20 0.92
CA ALA A 48 -7.35 8.58 -0.39
C ALA A 48 -8.12 9.78 -0.96
N HIS A 49 -9.44 9.73 -0.89
CA HIS A 49 -10.29 10.80 -1.41
C HIS A 49 -10.10 12.11 -0.62
N ARG A 50 -10.05 12.00 0.71
CA ARG A 50 -9.94 13.15 1.61
C ARG A 50 -8.64 13.95 1.40
N HIS A 51 -7.52 13.26 1.19
CA HIS A 51 -6.20 13.89 1.12
C HIS A 51 -5.59 13.89 -0.28
N ARG A 52 -6.36 13.57 -1.31
CA ARG A 52 -5.84 13.56 -2.69
C ARG A 52 -5.27 14.92 -3.08
N GLU A 53 -6.00 15.98 -2.82
CA GLU A 53 -5.55 17.34 -3.15
C GLU A 53 -4.44 17.83 -2.23
N ASP A 54 -4.31 17.23 -1.05
CA ASP A 54 -3.23 17.54 -0.11
C ASP A 54 -1.92 16.82 -0.45
N GLY A 55 -1.93 15.95 -1.46
CA GLY A 55 -0.74 15.28 -1.93
C GLY A 55 -0.58 13.83 -1.48
N LEU A 56 -1.63 13.18 -0.96
CA LEU A 56 -1.59 11.77 -0.60
C LEU A 56 -2.02 10.89 -1.78
N SER A 57 -1.26 9.81 -2.01
CA SER A 57 -1.66 8.71 -2.88
C SER A 57 -1.64 7.41 -2.08
N VAL A 58 -2.75 6.68 -2.09
CA VAL A 58 -2.79 5.31 -1.56
C VAL A 58 -2.43 4.37 -2.71
N ILE A 59 -1.48 3.47 -2.47
CA ILE A 59 -1.02 2.49 -3.47
C ILE A 59 -1.27 1.11 -2.90
N ALA A 60 -2.14 0.33 -3.53
CA ALA A 60 -2.45 -1.03 -3.11
C ALA A 60 -1.56 -2.03 -3.86
N VAL A 61 -1.03 -3.02 -3.14
CA VAL A 61 -0.16 -4.06 -3.69
C VAL A 61 -0.83 -5.41 -3.47
N PRO A 62 -1.49 -5.98 -4.48
CA PRO A 62 -2.12 -7.29 -4.33
C PRO A 62 -1.07 -8.36 -4.08
N CYS A 63 -1.30 -9.20 -3.08
CA CYS A 63 -0.37 -10.26 -2.69
C CYS A 63 -1.15 -11.48 -2.23
N ASN A 64 -0.74 -12.68 -2.72
CA ASN A 64 -1.42 -13.94 -2.40
C ASN A 64 -0.70 -14.75 -1.31
N GLN A 65 0.29 -14.19 -0.64
CA GLN A 65 1.13 -14.93 0.31
C GLN A 65 0.46 -15.18 1.67
N PHE A 66 -0.59 -14.45 2.01
CA PHE A 66 -1.22 -14.54 3.32
C PHE A 66 -2.54 -15.29 3.22
N GLY A 67 -2.50 -16.61 3.50
CA GLY A 67 -3.67 -17.45 3.46
C GLY A 67 -4.26 -17.65 2.07
N GLU A 68 -3.50 -17.35 1.02
CA GLU A 68 -3.95 -17.43 -0.37
C GLU A 68 -5.27 -16.66 -0.60
N GLN A 69 -5.37 -15.47 -0.02
CA GLN A 69 -6.60 -14.67 -0.02
C GLN A 69 -6.69 -13.68 -1.19
N GLU A 70 -5.71 -13.71 -2.12
CA GLU A 70 -5.74 -12.95 -3.37
C GLU A 70 -5.39 -13.86 -4.55
N PRO A 71 -6.15 -14.95 -4.79
CA PRO A 71 -5.80 -15.91 -5.85
C PRO A 71 -6.21 -15.46 -7.25
N GLY A 72 -6.98 -14.38 -7.36
CA GLY A 72 -7.55 -13.93 -8.63
C GLY A 72 -6.53 -13.43 -9.64
N THR A 73 -6.94 -13.37 -10.90
CA THR A 73 -6.17 -12.76 -11.98
C THR A 73 -6.23 -11.23 -11.86
N ALA A 74 -5.40 -10.54 -12.64
CA ALA A 74 -5.44 -9.08 -12.71
C ALA A 74 -6.84 -8.58 -13.10
N GLU A 75 -7.50 -9.25 -14.04
CA GLU A 75 -8.85 -8.89 -14.45
C GLU A 75 -9.86 -9.07 -13.33
N GLU A 76 -9.79 -10.17 -12.60
CA GLU A 76 -10.66 -10.42 -11.45
C GLU A 76 -10.47 -9.40 -10.33
N ILE A 77 -9.22 -9.01 -10.07
CA ILE A 77 -8.90 -7.98 -9.08
C ILE A 77 -9.45 -6.62 -9.54
N ALA A 78 -9.31 -6.30 -10.83
CA ALA A 78 -9.84 -5.05 -11.39
C ALA A 78 -11.37 -5.00 -11.28
N ASP A 79 -12.05 -6.12 -11.52
CA ASP A 79 -13.51 -6.22 -11.39
C ASP A 79 -13.95 -6.02 -9.93
N PHE A 80 -13.20 -6.59 -8.99
CA PHE A 80 -13.44 -6.40 -7.56
C PHE A 80 -13.34 -4.91 -7.18
N CYS A 81 -12.30 -4.23 -7.67
CA CYS A 81 -12.09 -2.81 -7.42
C CYS A 81 -13.24 -1.96 -7.98
N SER A 82 -13.65 -2.24 -9.21
CA SER A 82 -14.76 -1.54 -9.86
C SER A 82 -16.06 -1.71 -9.08
N ALA A 83 -16.36 -2.93 -8.67
CA ALA A 83 -17.58 -3.22 -7.91
C ALA A 83 -17.62 -2.48 -6.56
N ARG A 84 -16.48 -2.23 -5.97
CA ARG A 84 -16.34 -1.51 -4.69
C ARG A 84 -16.08 -0.02 -4.86
N GLN A 85 -16.01 0.48 -6.09
CA GLN A 85 -15.74 1.88 -6.38
C GLN A 85 -14.43 2.38 -5.75
N ILE A 86 -13.39 1.53 -5.80
CA ILE A 86 -12.06 1.88 -5.30
C ILE A 86 -11.35 2.72 -6.36
N SER A 87 -10.91 3.93 -6.00
CA SER A 87 -10.30 4.87 -6.94
C SER A 87 -8.77 4.89 -6.89
N PHE A 88 -8.15 4.41 -5.81
CA PHE A 88 -6.69 4.41 -5.72
C PHE A 88 -6.08 3.28 -6.57
N PRO A 89 -4.85 3.49 -7.09
CA PRO A 89 -4.24 2.52 -8.00
C PRO A 89 -3.76 1.26 -7.29
N PHE A 90 -3.76 0.16 -8.05
CA PHE A 90 -3.20 -1.14 -7.65
C PHE A 90 -1.98 -1.44 -8.50
N THR A 91 -0.95 -2.00 -7.87
CA THR A 91 0.19 -2.56 -8.61
C THR A 91 -0.16 -3.92 -9.18
N GLU A 92 0.72 -4.47 -10.01
CA GLU A 92 0.69 -5.89 -10.35
C GLU A 92 0.77 -6.73 -9.08
N LYS A 93 0.18 -7.93 -9.09
CA LYS A 93 0.28 -8.88 -7.97
C LYS A 93 1.75 -9.27 -7.79
N THR A 94 2.25 -9.25 -6.57
CA THR A 94 3.64 -9.53 -6.29
C THR A 94 3.84 -10.12 -4.90
N ASP A 95 5.01 -10.69 -4.66
CA ASP A 95 5.39 -11.16 -3.33
C ASP A 95 5.99 -10.02 -2.52
N VAL A 96 5.63 -9.97 -1.25
CA VAL A 96 6.13 -8.95 -0.30
C VAL A 96 7.12 -9.54 0.70
N ASN A 97 7.17 -10.87 0.82
CA ASN A 97 8.08 -11.61 1.71
C ASN A 97 8.79 -12.72 0.94
N GLY A 98 9.90 -13.21 1.49
CA GLY A 98 10.61 -14.39 0.98
C GLY A 98 11.61 -14.09 -0.12
N ALA A 99 12.06 -15.15 -0.79
CA ALA A 99 13.13 -15.08 -1.79
C ALA A 99 12.74 -14.22 -3.01
N ASP A 100 11.46 -14.23 -3.37
CA ASP A 100 10.95 -13.48 -4.53
C ASP A 100 10.35 -12.12 -4.14
N ARG A 101 10.64 -11.65 -2.94
CA ARG A 101 10.15 -10.37 -2.45
C ARG A 101 10.50 -9.26 -3.43
N HIS A 102 9.49 -8.46 -3.79
CA HIS A 102 9.69 -7.35 -4.70
C HIS A 102 10.64 -6.31 -4.06
N PRO A 103 11.53 -5.67 -4.87
CA PRO A 103 12.44 -4.64 -4.35
C PRO A 103 11.77 -3.52 -3.56
N LEU A 104 10.52 -3.20 -3.87
CA LEU A 104 9.75 -2.22 -3.09
C LEU A 104 9.71 -2.61 -1.61
N TYR A 105 9.43 -3.87 -1.32
CA TYR A 105 9.34 -4.33 0.07
C TYR A 105 10.71 -4.57 0.69
N THR A 106 11.74 -4.82 -0.10
CA THR A 106 13.12 -4.80 0.39
C THR A 106 13.48 -3.41 0.91
N ALA A 107 12.98 -2.37 0.27
CA ALA A 107 13.21 -1.00 0.71
C ALA A 107 12.37 -0.60 1.93
N LEU A 108 11.16 -1.16 2.07
CA LEU A 108 10.21 -0.76 3.13
C LEU A 108 10.40 -1.52 4.44
N THR A 109 10.63 -2.83 4.37
CA THR A 109 10.57 -3.72 5.53
C THR A 109 11.66 -3.50 6.60
N PRO A 110 12.81 -2.86 6.33
CA PRO A 110 13.73 -2.48 7.40
C PRO A 110 13.19 -1.43 8.37
N PHE A 111 12.15 -0.70 7.99
CA PHE A 111 11.57 0.33 8.85
C PHE A 111 10.80 -0.30 10.01
N ALA A 112 11.02 0.19 11.23
CA ALA A 112 10.35 -0.30 12.43
C ALA A 112 9.02 0.42 12.65
N ASP A 113 7.99 -0.32 13.07
CA ASP A 113 6.75 0.31 13.54
C ASP A 113 6.94 0.86 14.97
N ALA A 114 5.88 1.44 15.53
CA ALA A 114 5.93 2.06 16.85
C ALA A 114 6.28 1.06 17.98
N GLU A 115 6.06 -0.24 17.75
CA GLU A 115 6.37 -1.31 18.71
C GLU A 115 7.73 -1.95 18.46
N GLY A 116 8.48 -1.47 17.46
CA GLY A 116 9.82 -1.95 17.13
C GLY A 116 9.87 -3.12 16.17
N HIS A 117 8.74 -3.52 15.57
CA HIS A 117 8.74 -4.59 14.57
C HIS A 117 9.41 -4.15 13.27
N THR A 118 10.40 -4.93 12.83
CA THR A 118 11.06 -4.78 11.53
C THR A 118 10.97 -6.11 10.77
N GLY A 119 11.30 -6.09 9.48
CA GLY A 119 11.35 -7.30 8.68
C GLY A 119 10.01 -7.65 8.07
N ASP A 120 9.72 -8.93 7.92
CA ASP A 120 8.60 -9.43 7.13
C ASP A 120 7.28 -8.74 7.41
N VAL A 121 6.50 -8.53 6.35
CA VAL A 121 5.11 -8.13 6.42
C VAL A 121 4.33 -9.24 7.13
N ARG A 122 3.51 -8.86 8.11
CA ARG A 122 2.89 -9.83 9.05
C ARG A 122 1.62 -10.47 8.52
N TRP A 123 0.85 -9.71 7.73
CA TRP A 123 -0.41 -10.17 7.15
C TRP A 123 -0.89 -9.18 6.09
N ASN A 124 -2.04 -9.45 5.48
CA ASN A 124 -2.71 -8.50 4.58
C ASN A 124 -2.99 -7.18 5.31
N PHE A 125 -2.94 -6.08 4.59
CA PHE A 125 -3.26 -4.73 5.07
C PHE A 125 -2.25 -4.13 6.07
N GLU A 126 -1.00 -4.55 6.01
CA GLU A 126 0.07 -3.81 6.66
C GLU A 126 0.37 -2.55 5.83
N LYS A 127 0.61 -1.43 6.50
CA LYS A 127 0.73 -0.12 5.84
C LYS A 127 2.11 0.46 6.05
N PHE A 128 2.66 1.04 4.98
CA PHE A 128 3.92 1.79 5.02
C PHE A 128 3.69 3.19 4.50
N LEU A 129 4.12 4.19 5.24
CA LEU A 129 4.00 5.60 4.86
C LEU A 129 5.33 6.08 4.32
N VAL A 130 5.30 6.68 3.12
CA VAL A 130 6.48 7.19 2.41
C VAL A 130 6.33 8.69 2.24
N SER A 131 7.37 9.45 2.61
CA SER A 131 7.39 10.90 2.51
C SER A 131 7.46 11.36 1.04
N PRO A 132 7.16 12.64 0.77
CA PRO A 132 7.34 13.19 -0.59
C PRO A 132 8.77 13.08 -1.13
N ALA A 133 9.76 12.92 -0.24
CA ALA A 133 11.15 12.70 -0.65
C ALA A 133 11.44 11.24 -1.05
N GLY A 134 10.48 10.34 -0.87
CA GLY A 134 10.63 8.93 -1.25
C GLY A 134 11.27 8.05 -0.17
N THR A 135 11.19 8.46 1.09
CA THR A 135 11.75 7.73 2.23
C THR A 135 10.61 7.21 3.11
N CYS A 136 10.70 5.96 3.55
CA CYS A 136 9.73 5.41 4.48
C CYS A 136 9.82 6.14 5.83
N VAL A 137 8.68 6.61 6.35
CA VAL A 137 8.61 7.38 7.59
C VAL A 137 7.60 6.81 8.59
N GLY A 138 6.87 5.77 8.21
CA GLY A 138 5.91 5.14 9.12
C GLY A 138 5.58 3.72 8.70
N ARG A 139 5.19 2.90 9.68
CA ARG A 139 4.73 1.53 9.45
C ARG A 139 3.65 1.20 10.46
N PHE A 140 2.54 0.66 9.97
CA PHE A 140 1.36 0.36 10.80
C PHE A 140 0.93 -1.08 10.52
N GLY A 141 0.65 -1.82 11.59
CA GLY A 141 0.31 -3.23 11.50
C GLY A 141 -1.00 -3.51 10.74
N PRO A 142 -1.23 -4.78 10.37
CA PRO A 142 -2.40 -5.15 9.56
C PRO A 142 -3.74 -4.76 10.15
N THR A 143 -3.89 -4.83 11.47
CA THR A 143 -5.17 -4.54 12.14
C THR A 143 -5.37 -3.06 12.46
N VAL A 144 -4.38 -2.22 12.17
CA VAL A 144 -4.53 -0.77 12.37
C VAL A 144 -5.52 -0.25 11.32
N ASP A 145 -6.63 0.30 11.79
CA ASP A 145 -7.68 0.82 10.92
C ASP A 145 -7.16 2.05 10.14
N PRO A 146 -7.53 2.22 8.86
CA PRO A 146 -7.15 3.42 8.10
C PRO A 146 -7.61 4.74 8.73
N GLN A 147 -8.58 4.69 9.63
CA GLN A 147 -9.06 5.87 10.36
C GLN A 147 -8.46 5.99 11.77
N ASP A 148 -7.48 5.15 12.10
CA ASP A 148 -6.80 5.21 13.40
C ASP A 148 -6.15 6.58 13.61
N PRO A 149 -6.32 7.20 14.79
CA PRO A 149 -5.79 8.55 15.04
C PRO A 149 -4.28 8.69 14.84
N GLU A 150 -3.49 7.66 15.17
CA GLU A 150 -2.03 7.71 14.99
C GLU A 150 -1.66 7.68 13.50
N LEU A 151 -2.34 6.83 12.72
CA LEU A 151 -2.12 6.78 11.27
C LEU A 151 -2.52 8.11 10.63
N LEU A 152 -3.69 8.65 10.98
CA LEU A 152 -4.15 9.92 10.45
C LEU A 152 -3.20 11.06 10.82
N ARG A 153 -2.66 11.07 12.02
CA ARG A 153 -1.70 12.08 12.45
C ARG A 153 -0.41 11.99 11.62
N ALA A 154 0.09 10.77 11.40
CA ALA A 154 1.28 10.55 10.61
C ALA A 154 1.09 11.01 9.16
N VAL A 155 -0.07 10.71 8.56
CA VAL A 155 -0.41 11.17 7.21
C VAL A 155 -0.45 12.71 7.17
N ARG A 156 -1.14 13.32 8.12
CA ARG A 156 -1.25 14.80 8.16
C ARG A 156 0.11 15.48 8.31
N ALA A 157 1.06 14.84 8.99
CA ALA A 157 2.41 15.38 9.13
C ALA A 157 3.18 15.40 7.82
N GLN A 158 2.78 14.60 6.82
CA GLN A 158 3.50 14.46 5.54
C GLN A 158 2.81 15.20 4.39
N VAL A 159 1.53 15.52 4.51
CA VAL A 159 0.78 16.19 3.43
C VAL A 159 0.71 17.71 3.65
N GLN A 160 0.37 18.43 2.59
CA GLN A 160 0.30 19.87 2.59
C GLN A 160 -1.05 20.41 3.13
#